data_7e248ce7ad65dbb1d93cec7a2dd3f016
#
_entry.id   7e248ce7ad65dbb1d93cec7a2dd3f016
#
_cell.length_a   1.000
_cell.length_b   1.000
_cell.length_c   1.000
_cell.angle_alpha   90.00
_cell.angle_beta   90.00
_cell.angle_gamma   90.00
#
_symmetry.space_group_name_H-M   'P 1'
#
loop_
_entity.id
_entity.type
_entity.pdbx_description
1 polymer ?
#
loop_
_entity_poly.entity_id
_entity_poly.type
_entity_poly.pdbx_seq_one_letter_code
_entity_poly.pdbx_strand_id
1 'polypeptide(L)'
;MIEAMKYMKWITVLFCLLGLAACRQDAPRFRIGVAQCSDDSWRHKMNDEILREAMFYDGVSVEIRSAADDNRKQAEDVHYFIDKGVDLLIISANEAAPMTPIVEEAYQKGIPVILVDRKILSDKYTAYIGADNYEIGRAVGNYIASSLKGKGNVVELTGLGGSTPAMERHQGFMAAISNYPDIKLIDKADAAWEREPAEVEMDSMLHRHPKIDAVYAHNDRIAPGAYQAAKKAGREKEMIFVGIDALPGKGNGLELVLDNVLDATFIYPTNGDKVMQLAMNILEKKSYPRETVMNTAVVDRTNAHVMQLQTTHISELDQKIETLNGRIGGYLSRVATQQVVMYGGLVILLLVAGLLLVVY
;
A
#
# COMPACT_ATOMS: atom_id res chain seq x y z
N MET A 1 -40.56 51.17 -19.63
CA MET A 1 -39.53 50.49 -20.40
C MET A 1 -38.14 50.55 -19.74
N ILE A 2 -37.63 51.71 -19.33
CA ILE A 2 -36.30 51.88 -18.73
C ILE A 2 -36.17 51.22 -17.35
N GLU A 3 -37.21 51.28 -16.51
CA GLU A 3 -37.19 50.61 -15.19
C GLU A 3 -37.24 49.08 -15.31
N ALA A 4 -38.03 48.52 -16.20
CA ALA A 4 -38.08 47.08 -16.45
C ALA A 4 -36.73 46.53 -16.92
N MET A 5 -36.00 47.30 -17.74
CA MET A 5 -34.62 46.92 -18.15
C MET A 5 -33.62 46.94 -16.98
N LYS A 6 -33.78 47.85 -15.98
CA LYS A 6 -32.95 47.85 -14.78
C LYS A 6 -33.18 46.59 -13.92
N TYR A 7 -34.42 46.25 -13.67
CA TYR A 7 -34.77 45.03 -12.91
C TYR A 7 -34.28 43.76 -13.61
N MET A 8 -34.39 43.68 -14.94
CA MET A 8 -33.91 42.55 -15.73
C MET A 8 -32.38 42.37 -15.64
N LYS A 9 -31.61 43.50 -15.64
CA LYS A 9 -30.16 43.43 -15.42
C LYS A 9 -29.81 42.89 -14.02
N TRP A 10 -30.49 43.31 -12.98
CA TRP A 10 -30.24 42.83 -11.61
C TRP A 10 -30.65 41.37 -11.43
N ILE A 11 -31.72 40.91 -12.07
CA ILE A 11 -32.13 39.50 -12.08
C ILE A 11 -31.08 38.66 -12.82
N THR A 12 -30.57 39.09 -13.96
CA THR A 12 -29.50 38.37 -14.67
C THR A 12 -28.21 38.26 -13.86
N VAL A 13 -27.81 39.35 -13.17
CA VAL A 13 -26.65 39.35 -12.27
C VAL A 13 -26.86 38.41 -11.10
N LEU A 14 -28.02 38.41 -10.47
CA LEU A 14 -28.37 37.53 -9.36
C LEU A 14 -28.32 36.05 -9.81
N PHE A 15 -28.77 35.77 -11.05
CA PHE A 15 -28.71 34.43 -11.64
C PHE A 15 -27.30 33.95 -11.96
N CYS A 16 -26.45 34.84 -12.49
CA CYS A 16 -25.04 34.52 -12.68
C CYS A 16 -24.34 34.24 -11.33
N LEU A 17 -24.68 34.98 -10.29
CA LEU A 17 -24.13 34.76 -8.93
C LEU A 17 -24.65 33.44 -8.31
N LEU A 18 -25.91 33.09 -8.51
CA LEU A 18 -26.47 31.80 -8.05
C LEU A 18 -25.91 30.62 -8.84
N GLY A 19 -25.69 30.77 -10.15
CA GLY A 19 -25.04 29.75 -11.00
C GLY A 19 -23.57 29.52 -10.61
N LEU A 20 -22.84 30.55 -10.24
CA LEU A 20 -21.46 30.44 -9.73
C LEU A 20 -21.39 29.81 -8.35
N ALA A 21 -22.43 29.99 -7.50
CA ALA A 21 -22.51 29.33 -6.18
C ALA A 21 -22.83 27.83 -6.29
N ALA A 22 -23.59 27.41 -7.31
CA ALA A 22 -23.94 26.00 -7.55
C ALA A 22 -22.77 25.13 -8.08
N CYS A 23 -21.70 25.75 -8.61
CA CYS A 23 -20.50 25.06 -9.07
C CYS A 23 -19.37 25.00 -8.04
N ARG A 24 -19.61 25.40 -6.80
CA ARG A 24 -18.61 25.23 -5.75
C ARG A 24 -18.54 23.75 -5.39
N GLN A 25 -17.47 23.09 -5.83
CA GLN A 25 -17.07 21.80 -5.31
C GLN A 25 -16.72 22.02 -3.83
N ASP A 26 -17.49 21.42 -2.92
CA ASP A 26 -17.20 21.53 -1.50
C ASP A 26 -15.77 21.05 -1.22
N ALA A 27 -15.03 21.82 -0.43
CA ALA A 27 -13.71 21.40 0.00
C ALA A 27 -13.83 20.04 0.74
N PRO A 28 -12.87 19.11 0.53
CA PRO A 28 -12.96 17.83 1.22
C PRO A 28 -12.98 18.04 2.73
N ARG A 29 -13.80 17.26 3.43
CA ARG A 29 -13.92 17.25 4.88
C ARG A 29 -12.60 16.83 5.54
N PHE A 30 -11.91 15.85 4.93
CA PHE A 30 -10.62 15.37 5.38
C PHE A 30 -9.68 15.18 4.19
N ARG A 31 -8.42 15.56 4.40
CA ARG A 31 -7.30 15.38 3.47
C ARG A 31 -6.28 14.44 4.10
N ILE A 32 -6.03 13.32 3.46
CA ILE A 32 -5.08 12.30 3.91
C ILE A 32 -3.90 12.28 2.95
N GLY A 33 -2.69 12.42 3.47
CA GLY A 33 -1.45 12.22 2.73
C GLY A 33 -0.89 10.82 2.96
N VAL A 34 -0.44 10.15 1.90
CA VAL A 34 0.23 8.85 1.97
C VAL A 34 1.63 8.99 1.38
N ALA A 35 2.64 8.82 2.23
CA ALA A 35 4.06 8.86 1.83
C ALA A 35 4.62 7.43 1.78
N GLN A 36 4.61 6.84 0.58
CA GLN A 36 5.17 5.50 0.33
C GLN A 36 6.68 5.56 0.16
N CYS A 37 7.36 4.52 0.64
CA CYS A 37 8.82 4.40 0.49
C CYS A 37 9.23 3.97 -0.92
N SER A 38 8.52 3.04 -1.53
CA SER A 38 8.85 2.40 -2.81
C SER A 38 7.65 2.35 -3.77
N ASP A 39 7.91 1.90 -4.99
CA ASP A 39 6.94 1.81 -6.08
C ASP A 39 6.92 0.37 -6.63
N ASP A 40 6.55 -0.58 -5.77
CA ASP A 40 6.50 -2.01 -6.07
C ASP A 40 5.07 -2.57 -6.08
N SER A 41 4.90 -3.83 -6.48
CA SER A 41 3.58 -4.49 -6.58
C SER A 41 2.87 -4.58 -5.21
N TRP A 42 3.62 -4.72 -4.11
CA TRP A 42 3.03 -4.77 -2.76
C TRP A 42 2.47 -3.38 -2.37
N ARG A 43 3.22 -2.31 -2.69
CA ARG A 43 2.77 -0.92 -2.45
C ARG A 43 1.60 -0.54 -3.33
N HIS A 44 1.61 -0.93 -4.61
CA HIS A 44 0.49 -0.70 -5.52
C HIS A 44 -0.79 -1.35 -4.98
N LYS A 45 -0.72 -2.63 -4.58
CA LYS A 45 -1.88 -3.31 -3.99
C LYS A 45 -2.41 -2.60 -2.73
N MET A 46 -1.53 -2.19 -1.82
CA MET A 46 -1.91 -1.44 -0.63
C MET A 46 -2.57 -0.09 -0.97
N ASN A 47 -2.00 0.64 -1.95
CA ASN A 47 -2.54 1.91 -2.40
C ASN A 47 -3.94 1.76 -3.00
N ASP A 48 -4.15 0.73 -3.83
CA ASP A 48 -5.45 0.42 -4.42
C ASP A 48 -6.49 0.09 -3.34
N GLU A 49 -6.10 -0.66 -2.32
CA GLU A 49 -6.96 -0.97 -1.16
C GLU A 49 -7.33 0.29 -0.37
N ILE A 50 -6.35 1.19 -0.11
CA ILE A 50 -6.61 2.49 0.55
C ILE A 50 -7.59 3.33 -0.26
N LEU A 51 -7.34 3.48 -1.56
CA LEU A 51 -8.17 4.30 -2.44
C LEU A 51 -9.59 3.72 -2.57
N ARG A 52 -9.72 2.40 -2.65
CA ARG A 52 -11.02 1.71 -2.72
C ARG A 52 -11.81 1.88 -1.43
N GLU A 53 -11.18 1.70 -0.28
CA GLU A 53 -11.84 1.91 1.01
C GLU A 53 -12.22 3.37 1.21
N ALA A 54 -11.41 4.32 0.75
CA ALA A 54 -11.71 5.75 0.82
C ALA A 54 -13.01 6.14 0.11
N MET A 55 -13.43 5.40 -0.94
CA MET A 55 -14.68 5.65 -1.66
C MET A 55 -15.94 5.47 -0.81
N PHE A 56 -15.83 4.77 0.32
CA PHE A 56 -16.97 4.59 1.26
C PHE A 56 -17.14 5.74 2.24
N TYR A 57 -16.30 6.79 2.17
CA TYR A 57 -16.32 7.93 3.08
C TYR A 57 -16.54 9.24 2.33
N ASP A 58 -17.65 9.90 2.58
CA ASP A 58 -17.99 11.18 1.95
C ASP A 58 -17.01 12.28 2.36
N GLY A 59 -16.58 13.08 1.39
CA GLY A 59 -15.73 14.24 1.61
C GLY A 59 -14.29 13.91 2.02
N VAL A 60 -13.81 12.71 1.73
CA VAL A 60 -12.40 12.31 1.95
C VAL A 60 -11.60 12.46 0.66
N SER A 61 -10.42 13.06 0.77
CA SER A 61 -9.44 13.15 -0.30
C SER A 61 -8.16 12.47 0.14
N VAL A 62 -7.66 11.52 -0.66
CA VAL A 62 -6.39 10.82 -0.44
C VAL A 62 -5.43 11.21 -1.55
N GLU A 63 -4.23 11.64 -1.17
CA GLU A 63 -3.13 11.88 -2.10
C GLU A 63 -1.95 10.97 -1.73
N ILE A 64 -1.46 10.22 -2.71
CA ILE A 64 -0.36 9.28 -2.55
C ILE A 64 0.86 9.78 -3.29
N ARG A 65 2.02 9.77 -2.61
CA ARG A 65 3.32 10.07 -3.20
C ARG A 65 4.27 8.92 -2.91
N SER A 66 5.12 8.56 -3.88
CA SER A 66 6.13 7.52 -3.76
C SER A 66 7.53 8.08 -3.86
N ALA A 67 8.38 7.66 -2.94
CA ALA A 67 9.77 8.09 -2.88
C ALA A 67 10.71 7.28 -3.76
N ALA A 68 10.24 6.13 -4.29
CA ALA A 68 11.06 5.24 -5.12
C ALA A 68 12.41 4.90 -4.44
N ASP A 69 12.34 4.48 -3.18
CA ASP A 69 13.45 4.04 -2.31
C ASP A 69 14.48 5.13 -1.94
N ASP A 70 14.17 6.42 -2.16
CA ASP A 70 15.00 7.57 -1.78
C ASP A 70 14.49 8.22 -0.49
N ASN A 71 15.29 8.14 0.60
CA ASN A 71 14.97 8.73 1.90
C ASN A 71 14.78 10.25 1.84
N ARG A 72 15.60 10.96 1.03
CA ARG A 72 15.51 12.42 0.89
C ARG A 72 14.19 12.79 0.21
N LYS A 73 13.85 12.09 -0.87
CA LYS A 73 12.58 12.31 -1.58
C LYS A 73 11.39 11.99 -0.67
N GLN A 74 11.46 10.95 0.15
CA GLN A 74 10.39 10.66 1.10
C GLN A 74 10.24 11.77 2.14
N ALA A 75 11.35 12.32 2.66
CA ALA A 75 11.30 13.47 3.56
C ALA A 75 10.69 14.71 2.88
N GLU A 76 11.04 15.00 1.61
CA GLU A 76 10.41 16.05 0.82
C GLU A 76 8.91 15.81 0.63
N ASP A 77 8.47 14.58 0.38
CA ASP A 77 7.06 14.22 0.25
C ASP A 77 6.29 14.42 1.58
N VAL A 78 6.89 14.08 2.71
CA VAL A 78 6.29 14.33 4.04
C VAL A 78 6.20 15.84 4.31
N HIS A 79 7.27 16.62 4.04
CA HIS A 79 7.22 18.09 4.15
C HIS A 79 6.11 18.70 3.27
N TYR A 80 5.99 18.23 2.02
CA TYR A 80 4.92 18.67 1.12
C TYR A 80 3.52 18.48 1.77
N PHE A 81 3.27 17.33 2.39
CA PHE A 81 2.00 17.09 3.07
C PHE A 81 1.81 17.96 4.31
N ILE A 82 2.88 18.19 5.08
CA ILE A 82 2.85 19.10 6.24
C ILE A 82 2.47 20.51 5.77
N ASP A 83 3.12 21.02 4.73
CA ASP A 83 2.88 22.37 4.21
C ASP A 83 1.50 22.51 3.57
N LYS A 84 1.01 21.45 2.94
CA LYS A 84 -0.34 21.38 2.39
C LYS A 84 -1.43 21.36 3.47
N GLY A 85 -1.04 21.08 4.71
CA GLY A 85 -1.94 21.01 5.86
C GLY A 85 -2.92 19.85 5.74
N VAL A 86 -2.41 18.63 5.52
CA VAL A 86 -3.25 17.43 5.57
C VAL A 86 -3.74 17.17 6.98
N ASP A 87 -4.89 16.50 7.11
CA ASP A 87 -5.52 16.20 8.38
C ASP A 87 -4.96 14.93 9.03
N LEU A 88 -4.30 14.07 8.23
CA LEU A 88 -3.63 12.84 8.68
C LEU A 88 -2.57 12.41 7.67
N LEU A 89 -1.47 11.84 8.16
CA LEU A 89 -0.41 11.23 7.37
C LEU A 89 -0.37 9.71 7.58
N ILE A 90 -0.24 8.98 6.48
CA ILE A 90 0.10 7.55 6.45
C ILE A 90 1.50 7.43 5.88
N ILE A 91 2.43 6.83 6.63
CA ILE A 91 3.84 6.78 6.26
C ILE A 91 4.35 5.34 6.37
N SER A 92 4.95 4.83 5.29
CA SER A 92 5.79 3.63 5.32
C SER A 92 7.24 4.07 5.22
N ALA A 93 7.96 4.14 6.33
CA ALA A 93 9.31 4.69 6.37
C ALA A 93 10.28 3.86 5.51
N ASN A 94 10.99 4.47 4.55
CA ASN A 94 11.95 3.73 3.72
C ASN A 94 13.05 3.08 4.58
N GLU A 95 13.73 3.90 5.36
CA GLU A 95 14.63 3.43 6.42
C GLU A 95 14.29 4.11 7.74
N ALA A 96 14.42 3.36 8.85
CA ALA A 96 13.98 3.83 10.16
C ALA A 96 14.74 5.09 10.63
N ALA A 97 16.07 5.07 10.56
CA ALA A 97 16.90 6.15 11.10
C ALA A 97 16.72 7.49 10.36
N PRO A 98 16.85 7.57 9.01
CA PRO A 98 16.69 8.83 8.29
C PRO A 98 15.26 9.38 8.32
N MET A 99 14.24 8.51 8.44
CA MET A 99 12.85 8.95 8.45
C MET A 99 12.33 9.36 9.83
N THR A 100 12.99 8.97 10.92
CA THR A 100 12.55 9.31 12.28
C THR A 100 12.37 10.82 12.50
N PRO A 101 13.31 11.70 12.15
CA PRO A 101 13.17 13.13 12.43
C PRO A 101 11.97 13.79 11.76
N ILE A 102 11.70 13.46 10.50
CA ILE A 102 10.60 14.09 9.75
C ILE A 102 9.23 13.58 10.20
N VAL A 103 9.14 12.30 10.60
CA VAL A 103 7.92 11.73 11.17
C VAL A 103 7.63 12.38 12.53
N GLU A 104 8.65 12.55 13.38
CA GLU A 104 8.51 13.28 14.63
C GLU A 104 8.07 14.73 14.43
N GLU A 105 8.60 15.41 13.42
CA GLU A 105 8.19 16.79 13.07
C GLU A 105 6.69 16.85 12.73
N ALA A 106 6.20 15.96 11.87
CA ALA A 106 4.78 15.90 11.53
C ALA A 106 3.92 15.68 12.77
N TYR A 107 4.30 14.72 13.63
CA TYR A 107 3.60 14.40 14.87
C TYR A 107 3.61 15.58 15.86
N GLN A 108 4.74 16.28 16.03
CA GLN A 108 4.87 17.46 16.91
C GLN A 108 4.05 18.66 16.42
N LYS A 109 3.82 18.77 15.12
CA LYS A 109 2.90 19.77 14.54
C LYS A 109 1.43 19.43 14.74
N GLY A 110 1.12 18.32 15.41
CA GLY A 110 -0.23 17.89 15.73
C GLY A 110 -0.93 17.15 14.59
N ILE A 111 -0.22 16.75 13.54
CA ILE A 111 -0.77 15.93 12.46
C ILE A 111 -0.74 14.47 12.95
N PRO A 112 -1.89 13.77 13.03
CA PRO A 112 -1.91 12.34 13.33
C PRO A 112 -1.11 11.57 12.28
N VAL A 113 -0.21 10.67 12.74
CA VAL A 113 0.63 9.83 11.87
C VAL A 113 0.32 8.37 12.10
N ILE A 114 -0.07 7.68 11.05
CA ILE A 114 -0.14 6.22 11.00
C ILE A 114 1.14 5.70 10.33
N LEU A 115 1.91 4.92 11.06
CA LEU A 115 2.98 4.14 10.47
C LEU A 115 2.41 2.83 9.92
N VAL A 116 2.78 2.48 8.70
CA VAL A 116 2.33 1.24 8.06
C VAL A 116 3.53 0.41 7.61
N ASP A 117 3.47 -0.91 7.84
CA ASP A 117 4.49 -1.87 7.47
C ASP A 117 5.84 -1.62 8.18
N ARG A 118 6.48 -0.47 7.93
CA ARG A 118 7.80 -0.12 8.46
C ARG A 118 7.69 0.90 9.58
N LYS A 119 8.48 0.68 10.63
CA LYS A 119 8.55 1.55 11.83
C LYS A 119 9.68 2.57 11.72
N ILE A 120 9.69 3.52 12.65
CA ILE A 120 10.78 4.47 12.93
C ILE A 120 11.45 4.13 14.25
N LEU A 121 12.54 4.82 14.61
CA LEU A 121 13.28 4.64 15.86
C LEU A 121 12.71 5.51 17.02
N SER A 122 11.39 5.75 17.02
CA SER A 122 10.73 6.60 17.99
C SER A 122 9.30 6.11 18.23
N ASP A 123 8.70 6.50 19.34
CA ASP A 123 7.30 6.24 19.67
C ASP A 123 6.37 7.43 19.35
N LYS A 124 6.89 8.49 18.68
CA LYS A 124 6.13 9.67 18.30
C LYS A 124 5.36 9.43 17.00
N TYR A 125 4.31 8.65 17.10
CA TYR A 125 3.31 8.41 16.07
C TYR A 125 1.96 8.10 16.74
N THR A 126 0.87 8.24 15.98
CA THR A 126 -0.48 8.04 16.50
C THR A 126 -0.86 6.58 16.56
N ALA A 127 -0.60 5.83 15.50
CA ALA A 127 -0.87 4.40 15.43
C ALA A 127 0.08 3.69 14.45
N TYR A 128 0.22 2.37 14.61
CA TYR A 128 0.95 1.48 13.72
C TYR A 128 0.06 0.34 13.25
N ILE A 129 0.19 -0.04 11.99
CA ILE A 129 -0.41 -1.25 11.43
C ILE A 129 0.59 -1.95 10.51
N GLY A 130 0.85 -3.24 10.78
CA GLY A 130 1.80 -4.04 10.03
C GLY A 130 1.81 -5.49 10.50
N ALA A 131 2.76 -6.29 10.02
CA ALA A 131 2.95 -7.65 10.47
C ALA A 131 4.10 -7.77 11.48
N ASP A 132 4.13 -8.88 12.22
CA ASP A 132 5.24 -9.23 13.10
C ASP A 132 6.38 -9.84 12.28
N ASN A 133 7.30 -8.99 11.83
CA ASN A 133 8.42 -9.40 11.00
C ASN A 133 9.40 -10.34 11.72
N TYR A 134 9.51 -10.21 13.05
CA TYR A 134 10.32 -11.14 13.83
C TYR A 134 9.70 -12.56 13.83
N GLU A 135 8.39 -12.66 14.06
CA GLU A 135 7.70 -13.95 14.01
C GLU A 135 7.64 -14.53 12.59
N ILE A 136 7.59 -13.69 11.55
CA ILE A 136 7.72 -14.16 10.16
C ILE A 136 9.11 -14.74 9.93
N GLY A 137 10.17 -14.06 10.34
CA GLY A 137 11.53 -14.59 10.26
C GLY A 137 11.69 -15.92 10.99
N ARG A 138 11.11 -16.04 12.20
CA ARG A 138 11.08 -17.30 12.95
C ARG A 138 10.33 -18.41 12.21
N ALA A 139 9.19 -18.10 11.62
CA ALA A 139 8.40 -19.07 10.86
C ALA A 139 9.17 -19.58 9.63
N VAL A 140 9.87 -18.69 8.90
CA VAL A 140 10.74 -19.05 7.79
C VAL A 140 11.88 -19.96 8.27
N GLY A 141 12.57 -19.61 9.35
CA GLY A 141 13.67 -20.41 9.91
C GLY A 141 13.22 -21.82 10.31
N ASN A 142 12.06 -21.94 10.95
CA ASN A 142 11.49 -23.23 11.30
C ASN A 142 11.09 -24.05 10.07
N TYR A 143 10.51 -23.39 9.04
CA TYR A 143 10.15 -24.05 7.78
C TYR A 143 11.41 -24.61 7.07
N ILE A 144 12.46 -23.79 6.93
CA ILE A 144 13.74 -24.21 6.32
C ILE A 144 14.36 -25.36 7.12
N ALA A 145 14.44 -25.24 8.44
CA ALA A 145 14.99 -26.29 9.29
C ALA A 145 14.22 -27.60 9.16
N SER A 146 12.88 -27.56 9.12
CA SER A 146 12.03 -28.73 8.89
C SER A 146 12.27 -29.34 7.52
N SER A 147 12.30 -28.53 6.45
CA SER A 147 12.51 -28.97 5.07
C SER A 147 13.86 -29.63 4.88
N LEU A 148 14.89 -29.10 5.52
CA LEU A 148 16.26 -29.64 5.51
C LEU A 148 16.52 -30.72 6.57
N LYS A 149 15.47 -31.15 7.32
CA LYS A 149 15.56 -32.16 8.39
C LYS A 149 16.63 -31.82 9.44
N GLY A 150 16.72 -30.54 9.76
CA GLY A 150 17.60 -30.00 10.81
C GLY A 150 19.07 -29.82 10.44
N LYS A 151 19.47 -30.01 9.17
CA LYS A 151 20.88 -29.88 8.75
C LYS A 151 21.00 -29.30 7.35
N GLY A 152 21.82 -28.25 7.19
CA GLY A 152 22.13 -27.68 5.89
C GLY A 152 22.73 -26.28 5.95
N ASN A 153 23.20 -25.83 4.81
CA ASN A 153 23.79 -24.51 4.59
C ASN A 153 22.73 -23.58 3.98
N VAL A 154 22.48 -22.47 4.62
CA VAL A 154 21.48 -21.46 4.18
C VAL A 154 22.23 -20.20 3.80
N VAL A 155 21.80 -19.55 2.73
CA VAL A 155 22.16 -18.17 2.39
C VAL A 155 20.93 -17.28 2.54
N GLU A 156 21.15 -16.02 2.94
CA GLU A 156 20.11 -15.05 3.18
C GLU A 156 20.30 -13.83 2.29
N LEU A 157 19.26 -13.50 1.50
CA LEU A 157 19.18 -12.28 0.72
C LEU A 157 18.18 -11.35 1.38
N THR A 158 18.70 -10.29 2.01
CA THR A 158 17.86 -9.39 2.81
C THR A 158 17.23 -8.30 1.95
N GLY A 159 16.19 -7.65 2.49
CA GLY A 159 15.78 -6.35 2.01
C GLY A 159 16.74 -5.26 2.47
N LEU A 160 16.40 -3.99 2.16
CA LEU A 160 17.16 -2.80 2.54
C LEU A 160 17.49 -2.80 4.03
N GLY A 161 18.79 -2.81 4.37
CA GLY A 161 19.30 -3.07 5.72
C GLY A 161 18.85 -2.05 6.78
N GLY A 162 18.52 -0.82 6.39
CA GLY A 162 17.99 0.22 7.28
C GLY A 162 16.48 0.12 7.56
N SER A 163 15.76 -0.78 6.88
CA SER A 163 14.33 -0.98 7.07
C SER A 163 14.03 -1.95 8.20
N THR A 164 13.02 -1.65 9.03
CA THR A 164 12.66 -2.49 10.18
C THR A 164 12.26 -3.92 9.79
N PRO A 165 11.52 -4.19 8.69
CA PRO A 165 11.23 -5.56 8.28
C PRO A 165 12.47 -6.39 7.98
N ALA A 166 13.48 -5.82 7.31
CA ALA A 166 14.72 -6.55 7.00
C ALA A 166 15.47 -6.93 8.28
N MET A 167 15.58 -6.00 9.23
CA MET A 167 16.24 -6.25 10.52
C MET A 167 15.50 -7.30 11.36
N GLU A 168 14.19 -7.14 11.50
CA GLU A 168 13.35 -8.03 12.33
C GLU A 168 13.25 -9.43 11.74
N ARG A 169 13.12 -9.58 10.41
CA ARG A 169 13.12 -10.88 9.71
C ARG A 169 14.44 -11.63 9.93
N HIS A 170 15.57 -10.94 9.78
CA HIS A 170 16.87 -11.53 10.07
C HIS A 170 16.99 -12.00 11.52
N GLN A 171 16.61 -11.15 12.49
CA GLN A 171 16.66 -11.50 13.91
C GLN A 171 15.79 -12.71 14.25
N GLY A 172 14.57 -12.75 13.72
CA GLY A 172 13.65 -13.86 13.90
C GLY A 172 14.18 -15.16 13.28
N PHE A 173 14.72 -15.07 12.07
CA PHE A 173 15.36 -16.22 11.39
C PHE A 173 16.51 -16.79 12.22
N MET A 174 17.44 -15.93 12.68
CA MET A 174 18.55 -16.35 13.52
C MET A 174 18.11 -16.98 14.83
N ALA A 175 17.06 -16.43 15.46
CA ALA A 175 16.48 -17.00 16.68
C ALA A 175 15.90 -18.39 16.44
N ALA A 176 15.27 -18.64 15.28
CA ALA A 176 14.74 -19.96 14.93
C ALA A 176 15.84 -20.98 14.71
N ILE A 177 16.81 -20.66 13.84
CA ILE A 177 17.89 -21.60 13.47
C ILE A 177 18.86 -21.88 14.62
N SER A 178 18.93 -21.04 15.64
CA SER A 178 19.72 -21.30 16.85
C SER A 178 19.32 -22.60 17.57
N ASN A 179 18.09 -23.08 17.35
CA ASN A 179 17.61 -24.35 17.90
C ASN A 179 18.03 -25.57 17.05
N TYR A 180 18.67 -25.35 15.90
CA TYR A 180 19.10 -26.38 14.94
C TYR A 180 20.60 -26.25 14.67
N PRO A 181 21.49 -26.80 15.51
CA PRO A 181 22.93 -26.54 15.44
C PRO A 181 23.62 -26.95 14.14
N ASP A 182 23.00 -27.84 13.37
CA ASP A 182 23.49 -28.28 12.06
C ASP A 182 22.89 -27.46 10.87
N ILE A 183 22.00 -26.51 11.12
CA ILE A 183 21.59 -25.46 10.16
C ILE A 183 22.53 -24.27 10.30
N LYS A 184 23.17 -23.89 9.22
CA LYS A 184 24.16 -22.81 9.24
C LYS A 184 23.81 -21.72 8.23
N LEU A 185 23.68 -20.50 8.70
CA LEU A 185 23.73 -19.33 7.82
C LEU A 185 25.18 -19.12 7.42
N ILE A 186 25.52 -19.45 6.15
CA ILE A 186 26.89 -19.42 5.64
C ILE A 186 27.23 -18.12 4.90
N ASP A 187 26.21 -17.38 4.44
CA ASP A 187 26.39 -16.09 3.76
C ASP A 187 25.11 -15.25 3.84
N LYS A 188 25.29 -13.93 3.81
CA LYS A 188 24.18 -12.96 3.83
C LYS A 188 24.55 -11.73 3.01
N ALA A 189 23.62 -11.24 2.18
CA ALA A 189 23.79 -10.01 1.41
C ALA A 189 22.52 -9.18 1.40
N ASP A 190 22.68 -7.86 1.27
CA ASP A 190 21.58 -6.91 1.09
C ASP A 190 21.21 -6.86 -0.40
N ALA A 191 20.00 -7.24 -0.72
CA ALA A 191 19.43 -7.18 -2.07
C ALA A 191 18.49 -5.99 -2.26
N ALA A 192 18.42 -5.07 -1.30
CA ALA A 192 17.64 -3.81 -1.34
C ALA A 192 16.17 -4.00 -1.76
N TRP A 193 15.55 -5.14 -1.46
CA TRP A 193 14.20 -5.56 -1.90
C TRP A 193 14.08 -5.84 -3.41
N GLU A 194 15.20 -5.88 -4.17
CA GLU A 194 15.20 -5.85 -5.62
C GLU A 194 15.70 -7.17 -6.22
N ARG A 195 15.18 -7.48 -7.43
CA ARG A 195 15.51 -8.71 -8.16
C ARG A 195 16.94 -8.71 -8.70
N GLU A 196 17.33 -7.60 -9.33
CA GLU A 196 18.63 -7.50 -10.01
C GLU A 196 19.79 -7.55 -9.01
N PRO A 197 19.81 -6.80 -7.90
CA PRO A 197 20.80 -6.98 -6.85
C PRO A 197 20.84 -8.40 -6.29
N ALA A 198 19.68 -9.03 -6.08
CA ALA A 198 19.62 -10.40 -5.59
C ALA A 198 20.26 -11.41 -6.54
N GLU A 199 20.10 -11.23 -7.85
CA GLU A 199 20.75 -12.08 -8.87
C GLU A 199 22.28 -11.95 -8.80
N VAL A 200 22.81 -10.73 -8.67
CA VAL A 200 24.24 -10.46 -8.56
C VAL A 200 24.82 -11.05 -7.28
N GLU A 201 24.15 -10.82 -6.15
CA GLU A 201 24.63 -11.34 -4.85
C GLU A 201 24.59 -12.87 -4.81
N MET A 202 23.51 -13.47 -5.31
CA MET A 202 23.39 -14.93 -5.36
C MET A 202 24.44 -15.55 -6.28
N ASP A 203 24.73 -14.96 -7.45
CA ASP A 203 25.81 -15.42 -8.33
C ASP A 203 27.16 -15.42 -7.58
N SER A 204 27.46 -14.36 -6.84
CA SER A 204 28.63 -14.24 -5.99
C SER A 204 28.68 -15.32 -4.90
N MET A 205 27.55 -15.61 -4.24
CA MET A 205 27.43 -16.66 -3.22
C MET A 205 27.66 -18.05 -3.80
N LEU A 206 27.11 -18.32 -5.00
CA LEU A 206 27.32 -19.61 -5.70
C LEU A 206 28.78 -19.90 -6.03
N HIS A 207 29.54 -18.85 -6.33
CA HIS A 207 30.99 -18.97 -6.57
C HIS A 207 31.79 -19.21 -5.27
N ARG A 208 31.35 -18.59 -4.15
CA ARG A 208 32.03 -18.76 -2.85
C ARG A 208 31.70 -20.08 -2.16
N HIS A 209 30.51 -20.61 -2.37
CA HIS A 209 30.00 -21.76 -1.62
C HIS A 209 29.65 -22.92 -2.53
N PRO A 210 30.43 -24.02 -2.46
CA PRO A 210 30.19 -25.21 -3.29
C PRO A 210 28.91 -25.95 -2.92
N LYS A 211 28.35 -25.68 -1.72
CA LYS A 211 27.11 -26.29 -1.25
C LYS A 211 26.23 -25.28 -0.56
N ILE A 212 25.04 -25.04 -1.12
CA ILE A 212 23.95 -24.28 -0.56
C ILE A 212 22.73 -25.18 -0.58
N ASP A 213 22.05 -25.34 0.55
CA ASP A 213 20.87 -26.22 0.69
C ASP A 213 19.55 -25.41 0.72
N ALA A 214 19.61 -24.12 1.09
CA ALA A 214 18.45 -23.24 1.06
C ALA A 214 18.84 -21.79 0.79
N VAL A 215 17.92 -21.05 0.15
CA VAL A 215 17.96 -19.61 -0.05
C VAL A 215 16.77 -19.00 0.68
N TYR A 216 17.03 -18.14 1.66
CA TYR A 216 16.05 -17.29 2.31
C TYR A 216 16.07 -15.92 1.65
N ALA A 217 15.06 -15.61 0.87
CA ALA A 217 14.82 -14.30 0.30
C ALA A 217 13.81 -13.54 1.16
N HIS A 218 14.12 -12.30 1.54
CA HIS A 218 13.27 -11.53 2.43
C HIS A 218 11.93 -11.12 1.80
N ASN A 219 11.78 -11.20 0.47
CA ASN A 219 10.49 -11.09 -0.22
C ASN A 219 10.46 -11.90 -1.52
N ASP A 220 9.28 -12.02 -2.10
CA ASP A 220 9.04 -12.73 -3.34
C ASP A 220 9.60 -12.01 -4.58
N ARG A 221 10.00 -10.74 -4.47
CA ARG A 221 10.66 -9.97 -5.53
C ARG A 221 12.14 -10.29 -5.62
N ILE A 222 12.80 -10.54 -4.49
CA ILE A 222 14.21 -10.98 -4.38
C ILE A 222 14.38 -12.41 -4.91
N ALA A 223 13.45 -13.30 -4.57
CA ALA A 223 13.59 -14.74 -4.81
C ALA A 223 13.81 -15.14 -6.29
N PRO A 224 13.10 -14.55 -7.29
CA PRO A 224 13.35 -14.85 -8.71
C PRO A 224 14.75 -14.48 -9.18
N GLY A 225 15.36 -13.43 -8.61
CA GLY A 225 16.76 -13.08 -8.89
C GLY A 225 17.71 -14.17 -8.45
N ALA A 226 17.56 -14.62 -7.20
CA ALA A 226 18.36 -15.73 -6.65
C ALA A 226 18.17 -17.03 -7.44
N TYR A 227 16.91 -17.38 -7.76
CA TYR A 227 16.61 -18.55 -8.57
C TYR A 227 17.24 -18.47 -9.97
N GLN A 228 17.21 -17.31 -10.60
CA GLN A 228 17.78 -17.11 -11.93
C GLN A 228 19.31 -17.28 -11.93
N ALA A 229 20.01 -16.77 -10.92
CA ALA A 229 21.45 -16.98 -10.75
C ALA A 229 21.76 -18.48 -10.56
N ALA A 230 21.03 -19.16 -9.68
CA ALA A 230 21.19 -20.60 -9.46
C ALA A 230 20.93 -21.42 -10.73
N LYS A 231 19.90 -21.05 -11.52
CA LYS A 231 19.56 -21.69 -12.79
C LYS A 231 20.65 -21.49 -13.85
N LYS A 232 21.22 -20.29 -13.94
CA LYS A 232 22.37 -20.03 -14.85
C LYS A 232 23.58 -20.88 -14.49
N ALA A 233 23.78 -21.12 -13.19
CA ALA A 233 24.82 -22.00 -12.68
C ALA A 233 24.51 -23.52 -12.78
N GLY A 234 23.27 -23.88 -13.19
CA GLY A 234 22.78 -25.27 -13.24
C GLY A 234 22.57 -25.90 -11.87
N ARG A 235 22.40 -25.09 -10.82
CA ARG A 235 22.36 -25.50 -9.41
C ARG A 235 20.99 -25.27 -8.73
N GLU A 236 19.97 -24.83 -9.47
CA GLU A 236 18.66 -24.49 -8.90
C GLU A 236 17.95 -25.66 -8.23
N LYS A 237 18.31 -26.91 -8.60
CA LYS A 237 17.72 -28.12 -8.02
C LYS A 237 18.44 -28.62 -6.77
N GLU A 238 19.56 -27.99 -6.40
CA GLU A 238 20.36 -28.37 -5.23
C GLU A 238 19.79 -27.77 -3.94
N MET A 239 18.92 -26.75 -4.03
CA MET A 239 18.49 -25.93 -2.92
C MET A 239 16.99 -25.62 -2.97
N ILE A 240 16.40 -25.33 -1.80
CA ILE A 240 15.06 -24.79 -1.68
C ILE A 240 15.11 -23.26 -1.67
N PHE A 241 14.05 -22.62 -2.21
CA PHE A 241 13.90 -21.17 -2.24
C PHE A 241 12.66 -20.77 -1.43
N VAL A 242 12.83 -19.89 -0.46
CA VAL A 242 11.75 -19.42 0.41
C VAL A 242 11.67 -17.91 0.35
N GLY A 243 10.46 -17.39 0.09
CA GLY A 243 10.13 -15.97 0.00
C GLY A 243 9.12 -15.52 1.06
N ILE A 244 8.71 -14.27 0.94
CA ILE A 244 7.67 -13.63 1.76
C ILE A 244 6.91 -12.69 0.84
N ASP A 245 5.63 -12.56 0.99
CA ASP A 245 4.58 -11.67 0.50
C ASP A 245 3.34 -12.47 0.10
N ALA A 246 3.50 -13.58 -0.63
CA ALA A 246 2.42 -14.42 -1.16
C ALA A 246 1.37 -13.61 -1.94
N LEU A 247 1.81 -12.57 -2.68
CA LEU A 247 0.90 -11.79 -3.51
C LEU A 247 0.34 -12.64 -4.66
N PRO A 248 -0.94 -12.41 -5.05
CA PRO A 248 -1.50 -12.98 -6.27
C PRO A 248 -0.98 -12.24 -7.51
N GLY A 249 -1.18 -12.86 -8.68
CA GLY A 249 -0.88 -12.26 -9.97
C GLY A 249 0.44 -12.72 -10.56
N LYS A 250 0.63 -12.34 -11.83
CA LYS A 250 1.75 -12.82 -12.64
C LYS A 250 3.10 -12.37 -12.08
N GLY A 251 4.02 -13.32 -11.89
CA GLY A 251 5.36 -13.08 -11.37
C GLY A 251 5.43 -12.84 -9.86
N ASN A 252 4.30 -12.92 -9.14
CA ASN A 252 4.22 -12.77 -7.70
C ASN A 252 4.24 -14.12 -6.97
N GLY A 253 4.34 -14.09 -5.65
CA GLY A 253 4.62 -15.24 -4.80
C GLY A 253 3.77 -16.48 -5.02
N LEU A 254 2.43 -16.33 -5.19
CA LEU A 254 1.57 -17.48 -5.44
C LEU A 254 1.91 -18.18 -6.77
N GLU A 255 2.12 -17.43 -7.84
CA GLU A 255 2.53 -18.00 -9.13
C GLU A 255 3.92 -18.62 -9.04
N LEU A 256 4.87 -17.97 -8.35
CA LEU A 256 6.23 -18.48 -8.19
C LEU A 256 6.26 -19.85 -7.46
N VAL A 257 5.37 -20.07 -6.49
CA VAL A 257 5.23 -21.38 -5.84
C VAL A 257 4.65 -22.41 -6.80
N LEU A 258 3.62 -22.05 -7.58
CA LEU A 258 2.98 -22.93 -8.55
C LEU A 258 3.92 -23.30 -9.70
N ASP A 259 4.79 -22.36 -10.12
CA ASP A 259 5.79 -22.56 -11.18
C ASP A 259 7.08 -23.23 -10.69
N ASN A 260 7.14 -23.62 -9.40
CA ASN A 260 8.31 -24.25 -8.77
C ASN A 260 9.57 -23.37 -8.78
N VAL A 261 9.42 -22.07 -8.75
CA VAL A 261 10.51 -21.10 -8.51
C VAL A 261 10.74 -20.95 -7.00
N LEU A 262 9.64 -20.97 -6.22
CA LEU A 262 9.65 -20.99 -4.77
C LEU A 262 9.14 -22.35 -4.26
N ASP A 263 9.76 -22.87 -3.20
CA ASP A 263 9.21 -24.00 -2.44
C ASP A 263 8.14 -23.54 -1.47
N ALA A 264 8.29 -22.34 -0.92
CA ALA A 264 7.32 -21.68 -0.07
C ALA A 264 7.46 -20.17 -0.10
N THR A 265 6.36 -19.48 0.18
CA THR A 265 6.31 -18.08 0.56
C THR A 265 5.46 -17.90 1.81
N PHE A 266 5.56 -16.74 2.47
CA PHE A 266 4.80 -16.44 3.68
C PHE A 266 3.90 -15.24 3.42
N ILE A 267 2.64 -15.32 3.84
CA ILE A 267 1.68 -14.23 3.66
C ILE A 267 2.17 -12.98 4.39
N TYR A 268 2.26 -11.88 3.66
CA TYR A 268 2.50 -10.54 4.19
C TYR A 268 1.37 -9.61 3.75
N PRO A 269 0.35 -9.41 4.59
CA PRO A 269 -0.86 -8.70 4.19
C PRO A 269 -0.60 -7.21 3.92
N THR A 270 -1.17 -6.66 2.87
CA THR A 270 -1.12 -5.23 2.53
C THR A 270 -2.03 -4.38 3.41
N ASN A 271 -3.27 -4.84 3.65
CA ASN A 271 -4.27 -4.26 4.55
C ASN A 271 -4.56 -2.75 4.35
N GLY A 272 -4.48 -2.25 3.13
CA GLY A 272 -4.77 -0.85 2.84
C GLY A 272 -6.18 -0.42 3.23
N ASP A 273 -7.16 -1.33 3.16
CA ASP A 273 -8.52 -1.15 3.67
C ASP A 273 -8.53 -0.86 5.18
N LYS A 274 -7.82 -1.66 5.97
CA LYS A 274 -7.72 -1.46 7.42
C LYS A 274 -6.92 -0.21 7.80
N VAL A 275 -5.92 0.15 6.99
CA VAL A 275 -5.18 1.42 7.15
C VAL A 275 -6.14 2.59 6.99
N MET A 276 -6.99 2.57 5.96
CA MET A 276 -7.96 3.63 5.71
C MET A 276 -9.05 3.68 6.80
N GLN A 277 -9.57 2.52 7.24
CA GLN A 277 -10.51 2.44 8.36
C GLN A 277 -9.91 3.01 9.66
N LEU A 278 -8.64 2.70 9.94
CA LEU A 278 -7.90 3.26 11.07
C LEU A 278 -7.77 4.78 10.95
N ALA A 279 -7.42 5.29 9.77
CA ALA A 279 -7.33 6.73 9.50
C ALA A 279 -8.67 7.43 9.77
N MET A 280 -9.78 6.86 9.30
CA MET A 280 -11.10 7.42 9.54
C MET A 280 -11.51 7.37 11.01
N ASN A 281 -11.19 6.29 11.73
CA ASN A 281 -11.45 6.22 13.18
C ASN A 281 -10.70 7.33 13.94
N ILE A 282 -9.45 7.60 13.57
CA ILE A 282 -8.67 8.70 14.18
C ILE A 282 -9.29 10.06 13.86
N LEU A 283 -9.59 10.34 12.59
CA LEU A 283 -10.15 11.62 12.14
C LEU A 283 -11.54 11.89 12.71
N GLU A 284 -12.36 10.87 12.87
CA GLU A 284 -13.69 10.94 13.46
C GLU A 284 -13.69 10.81 15.00
N LYS A 285 -12.49 10.75 15.62
CA LYS A 285 -12.32 10.63 17.08
C LYS A 285 -13.03 9.42 17.68
N LYS A 286 -13.10 8.33 16.93
CA LYS A 286 -13.57 7.02 17.38
C LYS A 286 -12.45 6.28 18.11
N SER A 287 -12.80 5.23 18.85
CA SER A 287 -11.81 4.34 19.48
C SER A 287 -11.02 3.57 18.42
N TYR A 288 -9.71 3.43 18.62
CA TYR A 288 -8.81 2.66 17.75
C TYR A 288 -7.67 2.05 18.57
N PRO A 289 -7.10 0.90 18.14
CA PRO A 289 -5.88 0.36 18.74
C PRO A 289 -4.66 1.17 18.29
N ARG A 290 -3.72 1.42 19.19
CA ARG A 290 -2.45 2.08 18.83
C ARG A 290 -1.57 1.18 17.96
N GLU A 291 -1.60 -0.13 18.20
CA GLU A 291 -0.83 -1.13 17.48
C GLU A 291 -1.79 -2.18 16.91
N THR A 292 -1.70 -2.45 15.62
CA THR A 292 -2.42 -3.52 14.93
C THR A 292 -1.40 -4.42 14.24
N VAL A 293 -1.26 -5.63 14.76
CA VAL A 293 -0.29 -6.61 14.23
C VAL A 293 -1.03 -7.72 13.49
N MET A 294 -0.61 -7.99 12.26
CA MET A 294 -1.18 -8.99 11.39
C MET A 294 -0.43 -10.31 11.47
N ASN A 295 -1.17 -11.41 11.34
CA ASN A 295 -0.61 -12.75 11.33
C ASN A 295 -0.10 -13.12 9.93
N THR A 296 0.86 -14.05 9.91
CA THR A 296 1.36 -14.71 8.70
C THR A 296 0.92 -16.16 8.64
N ALA A 297 1.01 -16.75 7.46
CA ALA A 297 0.88 -18.19 7.25
C ALA A 297 1.76 -18.61 6.07
N VAL A 298 2.27 -19.85 6.12
CA VAL A 298 3.04 -20.40 5.01
C VAL A 298 2.13 -20.76 3.83
N VAL A 299 2.62 -20.48 2.65
CA VAL A 299 2.04 -20.91 1.38
C VAL A 299 3.08 -21.74 0.64
N ASP A 300 2.76 -23.00 0.44
CA ASP A 300 3.55 -23.94 -0.34
C ASP A 300 2.67 -24.65 -1.38
N ARG A 301 3.19 -25.67 -2.05
CA ARG A 301 2.45 -26.41 -3.09
C ARG A 301 1.16 -27.08 -2.59
N THR A 302 1.02 -27.29 -1.30
CA THR A 302 -0.17 -27.97 -0.75
C THR A 302 -1.39 -27.06 -0.70
N ASN A 303 -1.19 -25.72 -0.60
CA ASN A 303 -2.25 -24.74 -0.44
C ASN A 303 -2.25 -23.59 -1.47
N ALA A 304 -1.14 -23.38 -2.22
CA ALA A 304 -1.01 -22.26 -3.16
C ALA A 304 -2.13 -22.19 -4.20
N HIS A 305 -2.57 -23.35 -4.73
CA HIS A 305 -3.65 -23.40 -5.72
C HIS A 305 -4.99 -22.93 -5.15
N VAL A 306 -5.31 -23.36 -3.93
CA VAL A 306 -6.54 -22.92 -3.25
C VAL A 306 -6.51 -21.42 -2.99
N MET A 307 -5.36 -20.91 -2.53
CA MET A 307 -5.18 -19.47 -2.30
C MET A 307 -5.28 -18.66 -3.60
N GLN A 308 -4.71 -19.16 -4.70
CA GLN A 308 -4.83 -18.52 -6.01
C GLN A 308 -6.30 -18.42 -6.45
N LEU A 309 -7.10 -19.48 -6.28
CA LEU A 309 -8.52 -19.44 -6.61
C LEU A 309 -9.28 -18.42 -5.75
N GLN A 310 -9.00 -18.36 -4.45
CA GLN A 310 -9.62 -17.39 -3.56
C GLN A 310 -9.26 -15.95 -3.92
N THR A 311 -7.98 -15.68 -4.16
CA THR A 311 -7.53 -14.32 -4.52
C THR A 311 -8.02 -13.89 -5.90
N THR A 312 -8.13 -14.81 -6.86
CA THR A 312 -8.73 -14.53 -8.17
C THR A 312 -10.20 -14.13 -8.01
N HIS A 313 -10.96 -14.88 -7.19
CA HIS A 313 -12.36 -14.55 -6.92
C HIS A 313 -12.52 -13.19 -6.22
N ILE A 314 -11.67 -12.87 -5.26
CA ILE A 314 -11.65 -11.55 -4.61
C ILE A 314 -11.38 -10.45 -5.64
N SER A 315 -10.39 -10.64 -6.51
CA SER A 315 -10.07 -9.67 -7.58
C SER A 315 -11.23 -9.45 -8.55
N GLU A 316 -11.97 -10.51 -8.91
CA GLU A 316 -13.18 -10.39 -9.72
C GLU A 316 -14.30 -9.60 -9.02
N LEU A 317 -14.46 -9.79 -7.69
CA LEU A 317 -15.42 -9.02 -6.90
C LEU A 317 -15.03 -7.55 -6.81
N ASP A 318 -13.75 -7.26 -6.62
CA ASP A 318 -13.20 -5.91 -6.61
C ASP A 318 -13.49 -5.17 -7.93
N GLN A 319 -13.22 -5.80 -9.08
CA GLN A 319 -13.53 -5.24 -10.39
C GLN A 319 -15.04 -4.97 -10.59
N LYS A 320 -15.90 -5.85 -10.05
CA LYS A 320 -17.35 -5.62 -10.08
C LYS A 320 -17.74 -4.42 -9.22
N ILE A 321 -17.13 -4.26 -8.04
CA ILE A 321 -17.35 -3.09 -7.17
C ILE A 321 -16.94 -1.81 -7.87
N GLU A 322 -15.76 -1.75 -8.48
CA GLU A 322 -15.30 -0.59 -9.25
C GLU A 322 -16.24 -0.25 -10.41
N THR A 323 -16.68 -1.27 -11.14
CA THR A 323 -17.64 -1.10 -12.25
C THR A 323 -18.97 -0.52 -11.74
N LEU A 324 -19.47 -1.03 -10.61
CA LEU A 324 -20.73 -0.54 -10.02
C LEU A 324 -20.58 0.89 -9.53
N ASN A 325 -19.47 1.23 -8.86
CA ASN A 325 -19.19 2.60 -8.41
C ASN A 325 -19.09 3.58 -9.58
N GLY A 326 -18.43 3.20 -10.68
CA GLY A 326 -18.38 3.99 -11.89
C GLY A 326 -19.78 4.22 -12.51
N ARG A 327 -20.65 3.21 -12.49
CA ARG A 327 -22.04 3.34 -12.95
C ARG A 327 -22.85 4.27 -12.04
N ILE A 328 -22.71 4.12 -10.71
CA ILE A 328 -23.40 4.99 -9.73
C ILE A 328 -22.94 6.44 -9.93
N GLY A 329 -21.66 6.72 -10.06
CA GLY A 329 -21.12 8.05 -10.36
C GLY A 329 -21.70 8.63 -11.65
N GLY A 330 -21.80 7.80 -12.70
CA GLY A 330 -22.45 8.19 -13.96
C GLY A 330 -23.94 8.51 -13.82
N TYR A 331 -24.68 7.76 -13.00
CA TYR A 331 -26.09 8.06 -12.69
C TYR A 331 -26.24 9.36 -11.90
N LEU A 332 -25.44 9.55 -10.86
CA LEU A 332 -25.47 10.77 -10.04
C LEU A 332 -25.16 12.02 -10.88
N SER A 333 -24.14 11.94 -11.75
CA SER A 333 -23.82 13.02 -12.70
C SER A 333 -24.99 13.35 -13.65
N ARG A 334 -25.69 12.34 -14.17
CA ARG A 334 -26.90 12.53 -15.02
C ARG A 334 -28.04 13.17 -14.25
N VAL A 335 -28.28 12.72 -13.01
CA VAL A 335 -29.31 13.30 -12.14
C VAL A 335 -28.99 14.76 -11.85
N ALA A 336 -27.73 15.08 -11.49
CA ALA A 336 -27.32 16.47 -11.27
C ALA A 336 -27.50 17.33 -12.51
N THR A 337 -27.11 16.82 -13.71
CA THR A 337 -27.33 17.52 -14.98
C THR A 337 -28.80 17.76 -15.26
N GLN A 338 -29.65 16.75 -15.04
CA GLN A 338 -31.11 16.88 -15.22
C GLN A 338 -31.72 17.91 -14.26
N GLN A 339 -31.28 17.95 -13.02
CA GLN A 339 -31.69 18.96 -12.05
C GLN A 339 -31.32 20.38 -12.50
N VAL A 340 -30.07 20.58 -12.98
CA VAL A 340 -29.64 21.88 -13.51
C VAL A 340 -30.49 22.31 -14.69
N VAL A 341 -30.79 21.41 -15.65
CA VAL A 341 -31.65 21.69 -16.79
C VAL A 341 -33.09 22.00 -16.37
N MET A 342 -33.62 21.24 -15.43
CA MET A 342 -35.00 21.45 -14.91
C MET A 342 -35.12 22.78 -14.19
N TYR A 343 -34.21 23.11 -13.26
CA TYR A 343 -34.22 24.38 -12.56
C TYR A 343 -33.96 25.56 -13.50
N GLY A 344 -33.03 25.41 -14.45
CA GLY A 344 -32.77 26.40 -15.49
C GLY A 344 -34.01 26.66 -16.36
N GLY A 345 -34.70 25.60 -16.77
CA GLY A 345 -35.96 25.71 -17.52
C GLY A 345 -37.10 26.39 -16.72
N LEU A 346 -37.23 26.03 -15.43
CA LEU A 346 -38.23 26.65 -14.55
C LEU A 346 -37.98 28.15 -14.42
N VAL A 347 -36.77 28.53 -14.29
CA VAL A 347 -36.36 29.93 -14.19
C VAL A 347 -36.66 30.70 -15.48
N ILE A 348 -36.36 30.15 -16.64
CA ILE A 348 -36.66 30.76 -17.93
C ILE A 348 -38.19 30.96 -18.05
N LEU A 349 -39.00 29.96 -17.66
CA LEU A 349 -40.44 30.05 -17.65
C LEU A 349 -40.96 31.18 -16.72
N LEU A 350 -40.41 31.33 -15.52
CA LEU A 350 -40.76 32.39 -14.59
C LEU A 350 -40.37 33.77 -15.14
N LEU A 351 -39.23 33.90 -15.81
CA LEU A 351 -38.82 35.15 -16.46
C LEU A 351 -39.73 35.52 -17.61
N VAL A 352 -40.13 34.57 -18.45
CA VAL A 352 -41.06 34.77 -19.55
C VAL A 352 -42.45 35.18 -19.02
N ALA A 353 -42.96 34.48 -17.99
CA ALA A 353 -44.24 34.80 -17.36
C ALA A 353 -44.24 36.21 -16.72
N GLY A 354 -43.14 36.58 -16.04
CA GLY A 354 -42.96 37.93 -15.49
C GLY A 354 -42.90 39.01 -16.57
N LEU A 355 -42.27 38.73 -17.69
CA LEU A 355 -42.22 39.65 -18.82
C LEU A 355 -43.61 39.87 -19.45
N LEU A 356 -44.38 38.80 -19.58
CA LEU A 356 -45.77 38.86 -20.11
C LEU A 356 -46.67 39.68 -19.19
N LEU A 357 -46.51 39.56 -17.85
CA LEU A 357 -47.27 40.34 -16.87
C LEU A 357 -46.92 41.84 -16.87
N VAL A 358 -45.74 42.22 -17.36
CA VAL A 358 -45.31 43.65 -17.45
C VAL A 358 -45.72 44.27 -18.78
N VAL A 359 -45.97 43.47 -19.82
CA VAL A 359 -46.37 43.91 -21.17
C VAL A 359 -47.88 44.03 -21.31
N TYR A 360 -48.64 43.31 -20.51
CA TYR A 360 -50.11 43.45 -20.37
C TYR A 360 -50.45 44.32 -19.15
#